data_1156709e0da1b62a859bb3faed9dff4b
#
_entry.id   1156709e0da1b62a859bb3faed9dff4b
#
_cell.length_a   1.000
_cell.length_b   1.000
_cell.length_c   1.000
_cell.angle_alpha   90.00
_cell.angle_beta   90.00
_cell.angle_gamma   90.00
#
_symmetry.space_group_name_H-M   'P 1'
#
loop_
_entity.id
_entity.type
_entity.pdbx_description
1 polymer ?
#
loop_
_entity_poly.entity_id
_entity_poly.type
_entity_poly.pdbx_seq_one_letter_code
_entity_poly.pdbx_strand_id
1 'polypeptide(L)'
;MFVDTAKVKLKAGKGGDGAVSFRHEIYIPKGGPDGGDGGKGGSIIFRADSGLNTLIDFRFNPILTAENGKNGASSRSTGRSGKDLVLKVPIGTIVYKVENTTRNKNIIADLIADKQEAVIAKGGDGGFGNAHFKSSTRQAPTIAEVGEPGEELEVELELKMMADVGLIGLPNAGKSTFLSVISNAKPKIANYPFTTLIPHLGVTTVNQKDILIADIPGLIAGAAEGKGLGHAFLRHIERTTVLLQTWQIGRASCRERV
;
A
#
# COMPACT_ATOMS: atom_id res chain seq x y z
N MET A 1 -8.99 16.74 -1.57
CA MET A 1 -10.04 15.67 -1.60
C MET A 1 -9.44 14.44 -0.97
N PHE A 2 -10.02 13.90 0.09
CA PHE A 2 -9.51 12.74 0.80
C PHE A 2 -10.09 11.46 0.17
N VAL A 3 -9.24 10.46 -0.07
CA VAL A 3 -9.61 9.15 -0.63
C VAL A 3 -9.05 8.07 0.28
N ASP A 4 -9.93 7.25 0.83
CA ASP A 4 -9.64 6.17 1.77
C ASP A 4 -9.63 4.78 1.13
N THR A 5 -10.21 4.66 -0.05
CA THR A 5 -10.27 3.41 -0.81
C THR A 5 -9.90 3.65 -2.27
N ALA A 6 -9.08 2.78 -2.84
CA ALA A 6 -8.72 2.84 -4.26
C ALA A 6 -8.59 1.43 -4.83
N LYS A 7 -9.09 1.23 -6.06
CA LYS A 7 -8.87 -0.02 -6.80
C LYS A 7 -7.80 0.21 -7.85
N VAL A 8 -6.83 -0.69 -7.90
CA VAL A 8 -5.65 -0.57 -8.76
C VAL A 8 -5.37 -1.90 -9.45
N LYS A 9 -5.03 -1.83 -10.72
CA LYS A 9 -4.54 -2.97 -11.49
C LYS A 9 -3.02 -2.91 -11.55
N LEU A 10 -2.38 -3.92 -11.02
CA LEU A 10 -0.92 -4.04 -10.95
C LEU A 10 -0.46 -5.01 -12.04
N LYS A 11 0.56 -4.60 -12.80
CA LYS A 11 1.24 -5.42 -13.79
C LYS A 11 2.72 -5.41 -13.50
N ALA A 12 3.24 -6.50 -12.95
CA ALA A 12 4.68 -6.67 -12.79
C ALA A 12 5.35 -6.89 -14.14
N GLY A 13 6.64 -6.60 -14.23
CA GLY A 13 7.39 -6.71 -15.45
C GLY A 13 7.56 -8.16 -15.90
N LYS A 14 7.43 -8.41 -17.20
CA LYS A 14 7.80 -9.69 -17.81
C LYS A 14 9.32 -9.87 -17.76
N GLY A 15 9.83 -11.08 -17.54
CA GLY A 15 11.23 -11.42 -17.74
C GLY A 15 11.62 -11.33 -19.23
N GLY A 16 12.86 -10.94 -19.50
CA GLY A 16 13.40 -10.94 -20.85
C GLY A 16 13.60 -12.36 -21.38
N ASP A 17 13.53 -12.53 -22.68
CA ASP A 17 13.75 -13.83 -23.32
C ASP A 17 15.25 -14.14 -23.39
N GLY A 18 15.63 -15.41 -23.24
CA GLY A 18 16.98 -15.89 -23.49
C GLY A 18 17.36 -15.79 -24.98
N ALA A 19 18.63 -15.61 -25.26
CA ALA A 19 19.13 -15.48 -26.62
C ALA A 19 19.59 -16.84 -27.17
N VAL A 20 19.40 -17.00 -28.49
CA VAL A 20 20.06 -18.08 -29.27
C VAL A 20 21.14 -17.44 -30.09
N SER A 21 22.39 -17.70 -29.75
CA SER A 21 23.57 -17.15 -30.42
C SER A 21 24.70 -18.18 -30.42
N PHE A 22 25.58 -18.07 -31.41
CA PHE A 22 26.77 -18.89 -31.55
C PHE A 22 27.99 -18.02 -31.78
N ARG A 23 29.09 -18.36 -31.13
CA ARG A 23 30.35 -17.63 -31.24
C ARG A 23 30.90 -17.74 -32.64
N HIS A 24 31.18 -16.62 -33.27
CA HIS A 24 31.85 -16.54 -34.55
C HIS A 24 33.13 -15.69 -34.43
N GLU A 25 34.27 -16.29 -34.75
CA GLU A 25 35.55 -15.59 -34.78
C GLU A 25 36.27 -15.94 -36.09
N ILE A 26 37.28 -15.12 -36.47
CA ILE A 26 38.01 -15.22 -37.76
C ILE A 26 38.58 -16.64 -37.96
N TYR A 27 39.02 -17.30 -36.89
CA TYR A 27 39.63 -18.63 -36.94
C TYR A 27 38.72 -19.73 -36.31
N ILE A 28 37.50 -19.39 -35.88
CA ILE A 28 36.56 -20.33 -35.26
C ILE A 28 35.19 -20.17 -35.92
N PRO A 29 34.99 -20.72 -37.13
CA PRO A 29 33.74 -20.54 -37.88
C PRO A 29 32.57 -21.29 -37.26
N LYS A 30 32.82 -22.32 -36.44
CA LYS A 30 31.81 -23.12 -35.71
C LYS A 30 32.05 -23.04 -34.22
N GLY A 31 31.88 -21.83 -33.66
CA GLY A 31 31.93 -21.62 -32.21
C GLY A 31 30.73 -22.26 -31.47
N GLY A 32 30.91 -22.50 -30.17
CA GLY A 32 29.85 -23.05 -29.34
C GLY A 32 28.71 -22.05 -29.08
N PRO A 33 27.61 -22.48 -28.42
CA PRO A 33 26.52 -21.61 -28.06
C PRO A 33 26.99 -20.55 -27.06
N ASP A 34 26.61 -19.30 -27.31
CA ASP A 34 27.04 -18.14 -26.53
C ASP A 34 25.87 -17.16 -26.25
N GLY A 35 24.64 -17.60 -26.43
CA GLY A 35 23.47 -16.80 -26.08
C GLY A 35 23.36 -16.58 -24.57
N GLY A 36 23.18 -15.33 -24.17
CA GLY A 36 22.99 -14.92 -22.80
C GLY A 36 21.54 -15.05 -22.34
N ASP A 37 21.33 -14.95 -21.03
CA ASP A 37 20.03 -15.06 -20.39
C ASP A 37 19.25 -13.75 -20.48
N GLY A 38 17.93 -13.82 -20.40
CA GLY A 38 17.08 -12.64 -20.22
C GLY A 38 17.22 -12.06 -18.81
N GLY A 39 16.97 -10.76 -18.68
CA GLY A 39 16.91 -10.09 -17.39
C GLY A 39 15.57 -10.35 -16.69
N LYS A 40 15.53 -10.27 -15.35
CA LYS A 40 14.29 -10.35 -14.57
C LYS A 40 13.40 -9.16 -14.85
N GLY A 41 12.08 -9.34 -14.79
CA GLY A 41 11.10 -8.25 -14.75
C GLY A 41 11.10 -7.55 -13.40
N GLY A 42 10.75 -6.26 -13.38
CA GLY A 42 10.61 -5.50 -12.13
C GLY A 42 9.37 -5.93 -11.36
N SER A 43 9.48 -5.95 -10.04
CA SER A 43 8.38 -6.20 -9.11
C SER A 43 7.67 -4.91 -8.72
N ILE A 44 6.44 -5.02 -8.19
CA ILE A 44 5.71 -3.88 -7.62
C ILE A 44 5.74 -4.00 -6.10
N ILE A 45 6.27 -2.97 -5.47
CA ILE A 45 6.50 -2.90 -4.02
C ILE A 45 5.72 -1.71 -3.47
N PHE A 46 4.91 -1.94 -2.43
CA PHE A 46 4.33 -0.84 -1.66
C PHE A 46 5.22 -0.56 -0.45
N ARG A 47 5.45 0.73 -0.22
CA ARG A 47 6.22 1.23 0.92
C ARG A 47 5.38 2.21 1.71
N ALA A 48 5.22 1.96 3.01
CA ALA A 48 4.57 2.90 3.91
C ALA A 48 5.38 4.18 4.08
N ASP A 49 4.71 5.33 4.01
CA ASP A 49 5.32 6.65 4.18
C ASP A 49 4.43 7.47 5.13
N SER A 50 5.02 7.90 6.27
CA SER A 50 4.35 8.74 7.27
C SER A 50 4.00 10.15 6.78
N GLY A 51 4.56 10.58 5.65
CA GLY A 51 4.26 11.88 5.04
C GLY A 51 2.99 11.88 4.19
N LEU A 52 2.35 10.72 3.97
CA LEU A 52 1.15 10.58 3.14
C LEU A 52 -0.07 10.28 4.02
N ASN A 53 -1.20 10.95 3.70
CA ASN A 53 -2.46 10.79 4.45
C ASN A 53 -3.64 10.41 3.55
N THR A 54 -3.43 10.12 2.26
CA THR A 54 -4.50 9.86 1.30
C THR A 54 -4.04 8.92 0.19
N LEU A 55 -4.98 8.15 -0.37
CA LEU A 55 -4.78 7.28 -1.53
C LEU A 55 -5.18 7.96 -2.86
N ILE A 56 -5.20 9.29 -2.91
CA ILE A 56 -5.70 10.05 -4.05
C ILE A 56 -4.95 9.74 -5.35
N ASP A 57 -3.64 9.53 -5.29
CA ASP A 57 -2.78 9.26 -6.45
C ASP A 57 -3.17 7.95 -7.15
N PHE A 58 -3.59 6.95 -6.37
CA PHE A 58 -4.03 5.66 -6.90
C PHE A 58 -5.39 5.72 -7.59
N ARG A 59 -6.20 6.72 -7.26
CA ARG A 59 -7.47 6.96 -7.92
C ARG A 59 -7.28 7.57 -9.31
N PHE A 60 -6.28 8.43 -9.47
CA PHE A 60 -5.95 9.03 -10.77
C PHE A 60 -5.17 8.09 -11.67
N ASN A 61 -4.35 7.21 -11.09
CA ASN A 61 -3.54 6.23 -11.80
C ASN A 61 -3.95 4.80 -11.43
N PRO A 62 -5.05 4.28 -12.00
CA PRO A 62 -5.57 2.96 -11.62
C PRO A 62 -4.78 1.78 -12.21
N ILE A 63 -3.86 2.02 -13.15
CA ILE A 63 -3.01 0.99 -13.77
C ILE A 63 -1.56 1.33 -13.50
N LEU A 64 -0.86 0.41 -12.86
CA LEU A 64 0.53 0.56 -12.48
C LEU A 64 1.34 -0.59 -13.07
N THR A 65 2.38 -0.26 -13.84
CA THR A 65 3.17 -1.24 -14.57
C THR A 65 4.64 -1.08 -14.22
N ALA A 66 5.30 -2.18 -13.83
CA ALA A 66 6.75 -2.21 -13.63
C ALA A 66 7.49 -2.48 -14.93
N GLU A 67 8.80 -2.21 -14.95
CA GLU A 67 9.65 -2.34 -16.13
C GLU A 67 9.90 -3.81 -16.47
N ASN A 68 9.82 -4.17 -17.75
CA ASN A 68 10.17 -5.50 -18.23
C ASN A 68 11.68 -5.72 -18.21
N GLY A 69 12.13 -6.97 -18.03
CA GLY A 69 13.49 -7.38 -18.26
C GLY A 69 13.86 -7.28 -19.74
N LYS A 70 15.12 -6.99 -20.01
CA LYS A 70 15.67 -6.98 -21.38
C LYS A 70 16.04 -8.40 -21.80
N ASN A 71 15.90 -8.67 -23.09
CA ASN A 71 16.31 -9.96 -23.66
C ASN A 71 17.84 -10.14 -23.56
N GLY A 72 18.26 -11.38 -23.45
CA GLY A 72 19.66 -11.75 -23.56
C GLY A 72 20.23 -11.40 -24.94
N ALA A 73 21.54 -11.36 -25.03
CA ALA A 73 22.26 -11.06 -26.30
C ALA A 73 23.38 -12.07 -26.53
N SER A 74 24.10 -11.90 -27.63
CA SER A 74 25.32 -12.69 -27.97
C SER A 74 26.42 -12.49 -26.93
N SER A 75 27.46 -13.33 -27.02
CA SER A 75 28.64 -13.27 -26.16
C SER A 75 28.32 -13.46 -24.68
N ARG A 76 27.31 -14.29 -24.37
CA ARG A 76 26.77 -14.56 -23.01
C ARG A 76 26.34 -13.29 -22.28
N SER A 77 25.95 -12.27 -23.03
CA SER A 77 25.49 -11.02 -22.43
C SER A 77 24.09 -11.20 -21.87
N THR A 78 23.96 -11.16 -20.52
CA THR A 78 22.69 -11.21 -19.84
C THR A 78 21.91 -9.91 -20.01
N GLY A 79 20.63 -10.01 -20.29
CA GLY A 79 19.72 -8.87 -20.36
C GLY A 79 19.65 -8.12 -19.03
N ARG A 80 19.52 -6.79 -19.10
CA ARG A 80 19.33 -5.97 -17.89
C ARG A 80 18.00 -6.29 -17.24
N SER A 81 18.00 -6.46 -15.92
CA SER A 81 16.76 -6.58 -15.15
C SER A 81 15.95 -5.28 -15.18
N GLY A 82 14.63 -5.42 -15.25
CA GLY A 82 13.70 -4.31 -15.08
C GLY A 82 13.80 -3.72 -13.69
N LYS A 83 13.53 -2.43 -13.56
CA LYS A 83 13.51 -1.75 -12.26
C LYS A 83 12.21 -2.07 -11.52
N ASP A 84 12.34 -2.31 -10.22
CA ASP A 84 11.18 -2.42 -9.35
C ASP A 84 10.43 -1.08 -9.26
N LEU A 85 9.10 -1.17 -9.26
CA LEU A 85 8.23 -0.02 -9.07
C LEU A 85 7.87 0.09 -7.60
N VAL A 86 8.53 1.01 -6.88
CA VAL A 86 8.23 1.28 -5.48
C VAL A 86 7.19 2.38 -5.39
N LEU A 87 6.04 2.06 -4.82
CA LEU A 87 4.89 2.95 -4.65
C LEU A 87 4.72 3.28 -3.18
N LYS A 88 4.63 4.58 -2.90
CA LYS A 88 4.42 5.06 -1.54
C LYS A 88 2.94 5.05 -1.20
N VAL A 89 2.60 4.51 -0.03
CA VAL A 89 1.25 4.47 0.51
C VAL A 89 1.24 5.00 1.94
N PRO A 90 0.13 5.56 2.43
CA PRO A 90 0.01 5.97 3.82
C PRO A 90 0.20 4.79 4.78
N ILE A 91 0.67 5.09 6.00
CA ILE A 91 0.70 4.10 7.08
C ILE A 91 -0.72 3.66 7.42
N GLY A 92 -0.91 2.35 7.68
CA GLY A 92 -2.23 1.75 7.96
C GLY A 92 -3.01 1.39 6.69
N THR A 93 -2.34 1.37 5.53
CA THR A 93 -2.93 0.88 4.28
C THR A 93 -2.95 -0.64 4.27
N ILE A 94 -4.16 -1.23 4.08
CA ILE A 94 -4.34 -2.66 3.85
C ILE A 94 -4.55 -2.88 2.37
N VAL A 95 -3.89 -3.90 1.85
CA VAL A 95 -3.98 -4.32 0.46
C VAL A 95 -4.76 -5.62 0.38
N TYR A 96 -5.89 -5.58 -0.30
CA TYR A 96 -6.74 -6.76 -0.55
C TYR A 96 -6.62 -7.21 -1.99
N LYS A 97 -6.57 -8.52 -2.21
CA LYS A 97 -6.71 -9.11 -3.54
C LYS A 97 -8.18 -9.11 -3.94
N VAL A 98 -8.48 -8.60 -5.11
CA VAL A 98 -9.83 -8.66 -5.68
C VAL A 98 -9.96 -9.97 -6.45
N GLU A 99 -10.74 -10.91 -5.92
CA GLU A 99 -11.09 -12.16 -6.61
C GLU A 99 -12.54 -12.07 -7.07
N ASN A 100 -12.74 -12.25 -8.36
CA ASN A 100 -14.07 -12.11 -9.01
C ASN A 100 -15.12 -13.13 -8.53
N THR A 101 -14.74 -14.11 -7.71
CA THR A 101 -15.59 -15.27 -7.42
C THR A 101 -16.08 -15.36 -5.97
N THR A 102 -15.51 -14.64 -5.03
CA THR A 102 -15.88 -14.77 -3.60
C THR A 102 -15.92 -13.42 -2.90
N ARG A 103 -16.94 -13.23 -2.04
CA ARG A 103 -17.05 -12.03 -1.17
C ARG A 103 -15.94 -11.91 -0.12
N ASN A 104 -15.03 -12.87 -0.05
CA ASN A 104 -13.93 -12.85 0.90
C ASN A 104 -12.77 -12.04 0.32
N LYS A 105 -12.47 -10.92 0.95
CA LYS A 105 -11.29 -10.10 0.65
C LYS A 105 -10.08 -10.76 1.29
N ASN A 106 -9.16 -11.29 0.48
CA ASN A 106 -7.90 -11.85 0.96
C ASN A 106 -6.89 -10.72 1.18
N ILE A 107 -6.38 -10.60 2.40
CA ILE A 107 -5.34 -9.62 2.74
C ILE A 107 -4.01 -10.12 2.18
N ILE A 108 -3.38 -9.31 1.32
CA ILE A 108 -2.03 -9.55 0.80
C ILE A 108 -0.99 -8.93 1.75
N ALA A 109 -1.24 -7.70 2.19
CA ALA A 109 -0.32 -6.96 3.05
C ALA A 109 -1.08 -5.97 3.95
N ASP A 110 -0.52 -5.73 5.14
CA ASP A 110 -0.93 -4.67 6.08
C ASP A 110 0.31 -3.84 6.42
N LEU A 111 0.31 -2.58 6.02
CA LEU A 111 1.44 -1.66 6.12
C LEU A 111 1.25 -0.73 7.31
N ILE A 112 1.68 -1.18 8.49
CA ILE A 112 1.45 -0.52 9.77
C ILE A 112 2.61 0.40 10.17
N ALA A 113 3.87 0.04 9.82
CA ALA A 113 5.06 0.76 10.25
C ALA A 113 5.61 1.65 9.13
N ASP A 114 6.19 2.82 9.51
CA ASP A 114 6.88 3.69 8.56
C ASP A 114 8.03 2.96 7.86
N LYS A 115 8.15 3.18 6.55
CA LYS A 115 9.14 2.53 5.66
C LYS A 115 8.99 1.01 5.54
N GLN A 116 7.93 0.42 6.08
CA GLN A 116 7.62 -0.98 5.84
C GLN A 116 7.35 -1.20 4.36
N GLU A 117 7.96 -2.24 3.80
CA GLU A 117 7.82 -2.63 2.40
C GLU A 117 7.12 -3.98 2.29
N ALA A 118 6.28 -4.11 1.26
CA ALA A 118 5.67 -5.37 0.89
C ALA A 118 5.71 -5.53 -0.63
N VAL A 119 6.19 -6.67 -1.10
CA VAL A 119 6.12 -7.06 -2.52
C VAL A 119 4.71 -7.54 -2.79
N ILE A 120 3.98 -6.83 -3.64
CA ILE A 120 2.57 -7.14 -3.95
C ILE A 120 2.46 -7.97 -5.23
N ALA A 121 3.26 -7.64 -6.25
CA ALA A 121 3.30 -8.40 -7.49
C ALA A 121 4.76 -8.65 -7.89
N LYS A 122 5.09 -9.92 -8.13
CA LYS A 122 6.46 -10.32 -8.49
C LYS A 122 6.67 -10.22 -9.99
N GLY A 123 7.84 -9.68 -10.38
CA GLY A 123 8.31 -9.73 -11.75
C GLY A 123 8.63 -11.15 -12.20
N GLY A 124 8.45 -11.43 -13.48
CA GLY A 124 8.78 -12.73 -14.08
C GLY A 124 10.30 -12.94 -14.15
N ASP A 125 10.73 -14.19 -14.06
CA ASP A 125 12.14 -14.55 -14.22
C ASP A 125 12.54 -14.49 -15.69
N GLY A 126 13.82 -14.13 -15.94
CA GLY A 126 14.39 -14.13 -17.28
C GLY A 126 14.62 -15.54 -17.79
N GLY A 127 14.36 -15.76 -19.09
CA GLY A 127 14.57 -17.05 -19.73
C GLY A 127 16.06 -17.35 -19.94
N PHE A 128 16.44 -18.61 -19.87
CA PHE A 128 17.82 -19.05 -20.11
C PHE A 128 18.19 -19.00 -21.58
N GLY A 129 19.41 -18.50 -21.88
CA GLY A 129 20.00 -18.52 -23.21
C GLY A 129 20.45 -19.92 -23.62
N ASN A 130 20.72 -20.12 -24.92
CA ASN A 130 21.10 -21.42 -25.45
C ASN A 130 22.42 -21.97 -24.87
N ALA A 131 23.26 -21.11 -24.29
CA ALA A 131 24.48 -21.55 -23.61
C ALA A 131 24.21 -22.47 -22.41
N HIS A 132 23.09 -22.33 -21.72
CA HIS A 132 22.67 -23.18 -20.60
C HIS A 132 22.26 -24.59 -21.03
N PHE A 133 21.77 -24.77 -22.26
CA PHE A 133 21.26 -26.05 -22.75
C PHE A 133 22.34 -26.92 -23.41
N LYS A 134 23.62 -26.49 -23.33
CA LYS A 134 24.76 -27.27 -23.83
C LYS A 134 24.96 -28.49 -22.96
N SER A 135 25.03 -29.67 -23.62
CA SER A 135 25.33 -30.92 -22.97
C SER A 135 26.33 -31.73 -23.81
N SER A 136 26.85 -32.86 -23.29
CA SER A 136 27.74 -33.77 -24.02
C SER A 136 27.11 -34.32 -25.30
N THR A 137 25.81 -34.54 -25.30
CA THR A 137 25.05 -35.03 -26.45
C THR A 137 24.52 -33.91 -27.37
N ARG A 138 24.27 -32.73 -26.82
CA ARG A 138 23.79 -31.57 -27.57
C ARG A 138 24.77 -30.38 -27.43
N GLN A 139 25.80 -30.39 -28.32
CA GLN A 139 26.84 -29.37 -28.24
C GLN A 139 26.47 -28.01 -28.84
N ALA A 140 25.50 -27.96 -29.75
CA ALA A 140 25.01 -26.77 -30.41
C ALA A 140 23.46 -26.63 -30.27
N PRO A 141 22.93 -26.34 -29.07
CA PRO A 141 21.50 -26.15 -28.89
C PRO A 141 21.03 -24.87 -29.58
N THR A 142 19.91 -24.96 -30.31
CA THR A 142 19.21 -23.86 -30.98
C THR A 142 17.95 -23.43 -30.27
N ILE A 143 17.84 -23.74 -28.96
CA ILE A 143 16.72 -23.42 -28.11
C ILE A 143 17.13 -22.43 -27.04
N ALA A 144 16.25 -21.53 -26.70
CA ALA A 144 16.33 -20.67 -25.54
C ALA A 144 14.97 -20.62 -24.87
N GLU A 145 14.95 -20.21 -23.63
CA GLU A 145 13.74 -20.10 -22.84
C GLU A 145 13.13 -18.72 -22.99
N VAL A 146 11.80 -18.67 -23.06
CA VAL A 146 11.05 -17.41 -23.04
C VAL A 146 10.95 -16.92 -21.61
N GLY A 147 11.16 -15.62 -21.39
CA GLY A 147 11.01 -15.02 -20.05
C GLY A 147 9.59 -15.21 -19.51
N GLU A 148 9.51 -15.45 -18.23
CA GLU A 148 8.23 -15.64 -17.54
C GLU A 148 7.39 -14.37 -17.52
N PRO A 149 6.06 -14.46 -17.63
CA PRO A 149 5.19 -13.31 -17.43
C PRO A 149 5.29 -12.84 -15.99
N GLY A 150 5.26 -11.53 -15.77
CA GLY A 150 5.09 -10.96 -14.45
C GLY A 150 3.67 -11.19 -13.92
N GLU A 151 3.51 -11.13 -12.59
CA GLU A 151 2.20 -11.26 -11.97
C GLU A 151 1.29 -10.08 -12.32
N GLU A 152 0.04 -10.36 -12.69
CA GLU A 152 -1.01 -9.37 -12.87
C GLU A 152 -2.06 -9.57 -11.78
N LEU A 153 -2.33 -8.52 -11.00
CA LEU A 153 -3.26 -8.56 -9.88
C LEU A 153 -4.15 -7.32 -9.90
N GLU A 154 -5.43 -7.50 -9.56
CA GLU A 154 -6.29 -6.40 -9.17
C GLU A 154 -6.34 -6.35 -7.65
N VAL A 155 -6.02 -5.18 -7.09
CA VAL A 155 -6.01 -4.97 -5.64
C VAL A 155 -6.89 -3.80 -5.26
N GLU A 156 -7.51 -3.90 -4.10
CA GLU A 156 -8.22 -2.83 -3.45
C GLU A 156 -7.39 -2.38 -2.25
N LEU A 157 -7.02 -1.11 -2.25
CA LEU A 157 -6.33 -0.44 -1.15
C LEU A 157 -7.38 0.14 -0.24
N GLU A 158 -7.28 -0.12 1.05
CA GLU A 158 -8.11 0.46 2.09
C GLU A 158 -7.22 1.09 3.14
N LEU A 159 -7.32 2.41 3.29
CA LEU A 159 -6.64 3.12 4.35
C LEU A 159 -7.46 3.00 5.62
N LYS A 160 -6.99 2.22 6.58
CA LYS A 160 -7.52 2.26 7.94
C LYS A 160 -7.00 3.54 8.57
N MET A 161 -7.84 4.56 8.59
CA MET A 161 -7.48 5.85 9.13
C MET A 161 -6.99 5.72 10.57
N MET A 162 -5.76 6.14 10.76
CA MET A 162 -5.26 6.53 12.07
C MET A 162 -5.53 8.02 12.17
N ALA A 163 -6.30 8.43 13.16
CA ALA A 163 -6.38 9.85 13.48
C ALA A 163 -5.11 10.21 14.25
N ASP A 164 -4.48 11.32 13.87
CA ASP A 164 -3.33 11.84 14.62
C ASP A 164 -3.77 12.24 16.03
N VAL A 165 -4.99 12.79 16.14
CA VAL A 165 -5.57 13.23 17.40
C VAL A 165 -6.98 12.68 17.58
N GLY A 166 -7.22 11.96 18.68
CA GLY A 166 -8.54 11.51 19.10
C GLY A 166 -9.14 12.46 20.15
N LEU A 167 -10.34 13.01 19.91
CA LEU A 167 -11.06 13.81 20.88
C LEU A 167 -11.90 12.91 21.79
N ILE A 168 -11.67 13.00 23.10
CA ILE A 168 -12.41 12.28 24.13
C ILE A 168 -13.07 13.27 25.08
N GLY A 169 -14.25 12.95 25.56
CA GLY A 169 -14.93 13.77 26.57
C GLY A 169 -16.39 13.43 26.72
N LEU A 170 -17.02 13.95 27.75
CA LEU A 170 -18.44 13.74 28.04
C LEU A 170 -19.34 14.17 26.86
N PRO A 171 -20.51 13.56 26.69
CA PRO A 171 -21.54 14.09 25.80
C PRO A 171 -21.75 15.58 26.08
N ASN A 172 -21.93 16.39 25.03
CA ASN A 172 -22.13 17.84 25.11
C ASN A 172 -20.93 18.65 25.67
N ALA A 173 -19.75 18.07 25.82
CA ALA A 173 -18.53 18.78 26.22
C ALA A 173 -17.97 19.73 25.13
N GLY A 174 -18.68 19.93 24.02
CA GLY A 174 -18.27 20.83 22.95
C GLY A 174 -17.27 20.25 21.95
N LYS A 175 -17.04 18.93 21.95
CA LYS A 175 -16.09 18.28 21.04
C LYS A 175 -16.38 18.56 19.55
N SER A 176 -17.62 18.36 19.14
CA SER A 176 -18.02 18.58 17.74
C SER A 176 -17.97 20.06 17.35
N THR A 177 -18.22 20.98 18.29
CA THR A 177 -18.05 22.41 18.09
C THR A 177 -16.58 22.76 17.92
N PHE A 178 -15.72 22.20 18.78
CA PHE A 178 -14.28 22.36 18.68
C PHE A 178 -13.76 21.85 17.33
N LEU A 179 -14.19 20.66 16.91
CA LEU A 179 -13.82 20.09 15.62
C LEU A 179 -14.27 20.96 14.45
N SER A 180 -15.46 21.54 14.50
CA SER A 180 -16.00 22.40 13.45
C SER A 180 -15.25 23.74 13.31
N VAL A 181 -14.68 24.25 14.41
CA VAL A 181 -13.92 25.52 14.43
C VAL A 181 -12.48 25.30 13.93
N ILE A 182 -11.85 24.18 14.28
CA ILE A 182 -10.45 23.93 13.94
C ILE A 182 -10.31 23.33 12.54
N SER A 183 -11.30 22.61 12.06
CA SER A 183 -11.22 21.95 10.75
C SER A 183 -11.26 22.97 9.60
N ASN A 184 -10.25 22.92 8.72
CA ASN A 184 -10.18 23.73 7.50
C ASN A 184 -11.24 23.35 6.45
N ALA A 185 -11.90 22.20 6.62
CA ALA A 185 -12.97 21.72 5.77
C ALA A 185 -14.16 21.29 6.63
N LYS A 186 -15.38 21.30 6.08
CA LYS A 186 -16.55 20.76 6.78
C LYS A 186 -16.22 19.36 7.26
N PRO A 187 -16.43 19.04 8.56
CA PRO A 187 -16.19 17.71 9.10
C PRO A 187 -16.90 16.67 8.24
N LYS A 188 -16.17 15.65 7.81
CA LYS A 188 -16.74 14.55 7.03
C LYS A 188 -17.23 13.48 7.99
N ILE A 189 -18.43 13.01 7.73
CA ILE A 189 -18.98 11.83 8.36
C ILE A 189 -18.41 10.63 7.60
N ALA A 190 -17.64 9.78 8.26
CA ALA A 190 -17.11 8.57 7.64
C ALA A 190 -17.89 7.35 8.17
N ASN A 191 -18.54 6.64 7.25
CA ASN A 191 -19.19 5.37 7.56
C ASN A 191 -18.13 4.26 7.53
N TYR A 192 -17.68 3.85 8.70
CA TYR A 192 -16.80 2.68 8.82
C TYR A 192 -17.66 1.44 9.09
N PRO A 193 -17.47 0.35 8.33
CA PRO A 193 -18.27 -0.88 8.48
C PRO A 193 -18.10 -1.58 9.84
N PHE A 194 -17.17 -1.12 10.66
CA PHE A 194 -16.85 -1.67 11.97
C PHE A 194 -17.16 -0.73 13.15
N THR A 195 -17.75 0.46 12.90
CA THR A 195 -18.17 1.39 13.95
C THR A 195 -19.67 1.43 14.03
N THR A 196 -20.23 1.14 15.22
CA THR A 196 -21.65 1.35 15.52
C THR A 196 -21.98 2.83 15.69
N LEU A 197 -20.96 3.68 15.89
CA LEU A 197 -21.04 5.12 16.02
C LEU A 197 -20.16 5.76 14.94
N ILE A 198 -20.73 6.66 14.17
CA ILE A 198 -20.09 7.32 13.04
C ILE A 198 -19.18 8.42 13.59
N PRO A 199 -17.84 8.29 13.47
CA PRO A 199 -16.93 9.33 13.91
C PRO A 199 -16.99 10.57 12.99
N HIS A 200 -16.92 11.75 13.57
CA HIS A 200 -16.71 12.99 12.83
C HIS A 200 -15.21 13.23 12.68
N LEU A 201 -14.78 13.39 11.44
CA LEU A 201 -13.37 13.63 11.11
C LEU A 201 -13.17 15.08 10.66
N GLY A 202 -12.19 15.74 11.23
CA GLY A 202 -11.73 17.06 10.81
C GLY A 202 -10.27 17.01 10.41
N VAL A 203 -9.91 17.81 9.42
CA VAL A 203 -8.52 18.00 9.02
C VAL A 203 -8.13 19.43 9.30
N THR A 204 -7.03 19.61 10.02
CA THR A 204 -6.43 20.93 10.25
C THR A 204 -5.00 20.94 9.75
N THR A 205 -4.54 22.08 9.24
CA THR A 205 -3.16 22.23 8.76
C THR A 205 -2.38 23.06 9.76
N VAL A 206 -1.35 22.49 10.35
CA VAL A 206 -0.43 23.17 11.28
C VAL A 206 0.99 23.05 10.74
N ASN A 207 1.67 24.15 10.54
CA ASN A 207 3.05 24.19 10.02
C ASN A 207 3.23 23.39 8.71
N GLN A 208 2.30 23.54 7.76
CA GLN A 208 2.28 22.83 6.48
C GLN A 208 2.11 21.29 6.59
N LYS A 209 1.72 20.81 7.76
CA LYS A 209 1.35 19.38 7.96
C LYS A 209 -0.13 19.30 8.23
N ASP A 210 -0.80 18.40 7.53
CA ASP A 210 -2.20 18.09 7.76
C ASP A 210 -2.30 17.13 8.95
N ILE A 211 -3.07 17.53 9.96
CA ILE A 211 -3.36 16.75 11.16
C ILE A 211 -4.81 16.29 11.06
N LEU A 212 -5.01 14.99 11.17
CA LEU A 212 -6.32 14.38 11.19
C LEU A 212 -6.84 14.25 12.61
N ILE A 213 -7.98 14.86 12.89
CA ILE A 213 -8.64 14.85 14.21
C ILE A 213 -9.93 14.04 14.11
N ALA A 214 -10.10 13.05 14.97
CA ALA A 214 -11.32 12.25 15.07
C ALA A 214 -12.09 12.59 16.35
N ASP A 215 -13.37 12.90 16.22
CA ASP A 215 -14.29 12.92 17.36
C ASP A 215 -14.73 11.48 17.65
N ILE A 216 -14.35 10.99 18.81
CA ILE A 216 -14.64 9.63 19.26
C ILE A 216 -15.88 9.70 20.20
N PRO A 217 -17.10 9.53 19.67
CA PRO A 217 -18.30 9.62 20.48
C PRO A 217 -18.44 8.39 21.40
N GLY A 218 -18.85 8.59 22.63
CA GLY A 218 -19.32 7.51 23.51
C GLY A 218 -18.30 6.86 24.43
N LEU A 219 -17.09 7.43 24.60
CA LEU A 219 -16.04 6.81 25.44
C LEU A 219 -16.35 6.83 26.94
N ILE A 220 -17.33 7.60 27.41
CA ILE A 220 -17.58 7.77 28.85
C ILE A 220 -18.96 7.29 29.31
N ALA A 221 -19.95 7.17 28.42
CA ALA A 221 -21.33 6.85 28.82
C ALA A 221 -21.63 5.35 28.95
N GLY A 222 -20.73 4.43 28.60
CA GLY A 222 -21.00 2.99 28.67
C GLY A 222 -19.80 2.11 28.99
N ALA A 223 -18.61 2.67 29.07
CA ALA A 223 -17.40 1.90 29.37
C ALA A 223 -17.38 1.37 30.81
N ALA A 224 -18.09 2.04 31.76
CA ALA A 224 -18.19 1.61 33.14
C ALA A 224 -19.23 0.50 33.35
N GLU A 225 -20.16 0.28 32.41
CA GLU A 225 -21.28 -0.66 32.57
C GLU A 225 -21.10 -2.00 31.86
N GLY A 226 -19.87 -2.28 31.31
CA GLY A 226 -19.54 -3.61 30.77
C GLY A 226 -20.35 -4.06 29.56
N LYS A 227 -21.20 -3.22 28.97
CA LYS A 227 -22.00 -3.53 27.79
C LYS A 227 -21.23 -3.18 26.50
N GLY A 228 -20.32 -4.07 26.06
CA GLY A 228 -20.17 -4.44 24.66
C GLY A 228 -19.62 -3.41 23.66
N LEU A 229 -19.08 -2.24 24.03
CA LEU A 229 -18.33 -1.37 23.11
C LEU A 229 -16.83 -1.70 23.12
N GLY A 230 -16.61 -2.95 23.27
CA GLY A 230 -15.41 -3.67 23.55
C GLY A 230 -14.19 -3.41 22.66
N HIS A 231 -13.47 -4.44 22.52
CA HIS A 231 -12.14 -4.60 21.91
C HIS A 231 -11.95 -4.02 20.48
N ALA A 232 -13.01 -3.86 19.70
CA ALA A 232 -12.89 -3.27 18.35
C ALA A 232 -12.64 -1.76 18.40
N PHE A 233 -13.31 -1.06 19.33
CA PHE A 233 -13.17 0.37 19.52
C PHE A 233 -11.86 0.74 20.22
N LEU A 234 -11.42 -0.05 21.21
CA LEU A 234 -10.13 0.14 21.85
C LEU A 234 -8.98 0.02 20.85
N ARG A 235 -9.07 -0.89 19.88
CA ARG A 235 -8.11 -1.01 18.78
C ARG A 235 -8.02 0.25 17.91
N HIS A 236 -9.06 1.07 17.87
CA HIS A 236 -9.02 2.34 17.12
C HIS A 236 -8.39 3.46 17.94
N ILE A 237 -8.53 3.43 19.25
CA ILE A 237 -7.83 4.37 20.15
C ILE A 237 -6.33 4.08 20.16
N GLU A 238 -5.93 2.82 20.18
CA GLU A 238 -4.53 2.41 20.10
C GLU A 238 -3.82 2.88 18.82
N ARG A 239 -4.60 3.26 17.81
CA ARG A 239 -4.11 3.79 16.51
C ARG A 239 -4.13 5.31 16.43
N THR A 240 -4.47 6.03 17.49
CA THR A 240 -4.35 7.48 17.57
C THR A 240 -3.04 7.84 18.26
N THR A 241 -2.29 8.79 17.67
CA THR A 241 -0.99 9.18 18.21
C THR A 241 -1.14 9.98 19.50
N VAL A 242 -2.20 10.82 19.59
CA VAL A 242 -2.47 11.68 20.75
C VAL A 242 -3.96 11.64 21.08
N LEU A 243 -4.29 11.56 22.37
CA LEU A 243 -5.67 11.69 22.87
C LEU A 243 -5.82 13.06 23.54
N LEU A 244 -6.77 13.85 23.02
CA LEU A 244 -7.15 15.13 23.61
C LEU A 244 -8.45 14.98 24.40
N GLN A 245 -8.38 15.13 25.72
CA GLN A 245 -9.56 15.04 26.58
C GLN A 245 -10.16 16.43 26.79
N THR A 246 -11.44 16.56 26.47
CA THR A 246 -12.20 17.79 26.71
C THR A 246 -13.02 17.66 27.98
N TRP A 247 -12.85 18.64 28.89
CA TRP A 247 -13.64 18.77 30.12
C TRP A 247 -14.49 20.03 30.02
N GLN A 248 -15.78 19.90 30.34
CA GLN A 248 -16.63 21.07 30.53
C GLN A 248 -16.48 21.50 32.00
N ILE A 249 -15.80 22.61 32.23
CA ILE A 249 -15.82 23.26 33.53
C ILE A 249 -17.20 23.88 33.64
N GLY A 250 -18.05 23.31 34.51
CA GLY A 250 -19.35 23.88 34.82
C GLY A 250 -19.18 25.35 35.23
N ARG A 251 -20.02 26.24 34.71
CA ARG A 251 -20.14 27.60 35.29
C ARG A 251 -20.45 27.40 36.76
N ALA A 252 -19.50 27.71 37.62
CA ALA A 252 -19.79 27.91 39.02
C ALA A 252 -20.82 29.04 39.06
N SER A 253 -22.08 28.73 39.39
CA SER A 253 -23.03 29.74 39.71
C SER A 253 -22.56 30.33 41.03
N CYS A 254 -21.86 31.46 40.99
CA CYS A 254 -21.71 32.33 42.12
C CYS A 254 -23.11 32.83 42.46
N ARG A 255 -23.84 32.09 43.27
CA ARG A 255 -24.92 32.67 44.07
C ARG A 255 -24.26 33.28 45.29
N GLU A 256 -23.93 34.58 45.15
CA GLU A 256 -23.77 35.42 46.30
C GLU A 256 -25.03 35.27 47.17
N ARG A 257 -24.85 34.80 48.37
CA ARG A 257 -25.84 34.98 49.45
C ARG A 257 -25.53 36.36 50.05
N VAL A 258 -26.44 37.26 49.82
CA VAL A 258 -26.62 38.43 50.66
C VAL A 258 -27.29 38.01 51.93
#